data_fdf64976e3cf833f4cdb68db8cdbc1fe
#
_entry.id   fdf64976e3cf833f4cdb68db8cdbc1fe
#
_cell.length_a   1.000
_cell.length_b   1.000
_cell.length_c   1.000
_cell.angle_alpha   90.00
_cell.angle_beta   90.00
_cell.angle_gamma   90.00
#
_symmetry.space_group_name_H-M   'P 1'
#
loop_
_entity.id
_entity.type
_entity.pdbx_description
1 polymer ?
#
loop_
_entity_poly.entity_id
_entity_poly.type
_entity_poly.pdbx_seq_one_letter_code
_entity_poly.pdbx_strand_id
1 'polypeptide(L)'
;RGQRVALDIENEFVRVLAYIEFCGIRLDPEKWKAKMAKDAERLRIAEQKLNEWVVDYVMKKNGPSLIASNYDSHKKGKPAKLADSVYVVIPAPSLFSEFDTGPQCIINWNSSKQVIRLFEELGFDLLVKDKKTGKMKKSVESKYIELQADKSTIVPLYLEYSAAFKVVTSFGQNFLDAINPVTHRIHPTFNQMMDTGRLSCGSGGKGKGGKTKDDDIAEEEDENKDTTTQSNDKSVNIQQLPATEETRAAFIPEKGHMLIDCDYGDLQMWIILLTFVSKINT
;
A
#
# COMPACT_ATOMS: atom_id res chain seq x y z
N ARG A 1 -36.43 6.31 -15.41
CA ARG A 1 -36.83 5.97 -14.02
C ARG A 1 -35.63 5.91 -13.09
N GLY A 2 -34.57 5.17 -13.43
CA GLY A 2 -33.36 5.02 -12.59
C GLY A 2 -32.60 6.33 -12.31
N GLN A 3 -32.48 7.20 -13.30
CA GLN A 3 -31.81 8.50 -13.12
C GLN A 3 -32.51 9.42 -12.13
N ARG A 4 -33.85 9.38 -12.07
CA ARG A 4 -34.62 10.21 -11.14
C ARG A 4 -34.42 9.78 -9.68
N VAL A 5 -34.44 8.47 -9.43
CA VAL A 5 -34.20 7.92 -8.09
C VAL A 5 -32.77 8.21 -7.64
N ALA A 6 -31.78 8.06 -8.55
CA ALA A 6 -30.39 8.38 -8.24
C ALA A 6 -30.22 9.88 -7.91
N LEU A 7 -30.85 10.79 -8.68
CA LEU A 7 -30.79 12.22 -8.43
C LEU A 7 -31.43 12.60 -7.08
N ASP A 8 -32.57 12.02 -6.75
CA ASP A 8 -33.26 12.31 -5.49
C ASP A 8 -32.44 11.83 -4.28
N ILE A 9 -31.87 10.63 -4.33
CA ILE A 9 -31.03 10.08 -3.26
C ILE A 9 -29.70 10.84 -3.17
N GLU A 10 -29.01 11.04 -4.30
CA GLU A 10 -27.68 11.64 -4.32
C GLU A 10 -27.72 13.11 -3.89
N ASN A 11 -28.74 13.88 -4.30
CA ASN A 11 -28.87 15.28 -3.92
C ASN A 11 -29.12 15.46 -2.41
N GLU A 12 -29.94 14.62 -1.81
CA GLU A 12 -30.16 14.67 -0.35
C GLU A 12 -28.88 14.26 0.40
N PHE A 13 -28.14 13.28 -0.12
CA PHE A 13 -26.93 12.78 0.50
C PHE A 13 -25.75 13.75 0.46
N VAL A 14 -25.70 14.67 -0.54
CA VAL A 14 -24.67 15.74 -0.60
C VAL A 14 -24.57 16.51 0.70
N ARG A 15 -25.71 16.86 1.31
CA ARG A 15 -25.75 17.62 2.56
C ARG A 15 -25.12 16.84 3.71
N VAL A 16 -25.38 15.53 3.77
CA VAL A 16 -24.81 14.63 4.78
C VAL A 16 -23.30 14.55 4.61
N LEU A 17 -22.83 14.35 3.38
CA LEU A 17 -21.39 14.31 3.08
C LEU A 17 -20.69 15.62 3.42
N ALA A 18 -21.25 16.75 3.01
CA ALA A 18 -20.70 18.06 3.34
C ALA A 18 -20.58 18.25 4.86
N TYR A 19 -21.56 17.79 5.62
CA TYR A 19 -21.52 17.85 7.09
C TYR A 19 -20.44 16.94 7.67
N ILE A 20 -20.28 15.71 7.17
CA ILE A 20 -19.22 14.76 7.59
C ILE A 20 -17.84 15.35 7.30
N GLU A 21 -17.63 15.90 6.10
CA GLU A 21 -16.37 16.53 5.70
C GLU A 21 -16.06 17.77 6.54
N PHE A 22 -17.09 18.59 6.82
CA PHE A 22 -16.96 19.77 7.68
C PHE A 22 -16.63 19.39 9.12
N CYS A 23 -17.27 18.37 9.69
CA CYS A 23 -17.00 17.93 11.06
C CYS A 23 -15.59 17.35 11.20
N GLY A 24 -15.13 16.60 10.21
CA GLY A 24 -13.84 15.90 10.27
C GLY A 24 -13.72 14.98 11.48
N ILE A 25 -12.54 14.36 11.63
CA ILE A 25 -12.24 13.46 12.74
C ILE A 25 -10.93 13.86 13.42
N ARG A 26 -10.90 13.81 14.74
CA ARG A 26 -9.72 14.16 15.53
C ARG A 26 -8.74 13.01 15.59
N LEU A 27 -7.48 13.27 15.26
CA LEU A 27 -6.36 12.35 15.39
C LEU A 27 -5.43 12.80 16.51
N ASP A 28 -5.01 11.87 17.36
CA ASP A 28 -3.96 12.10 18.36
C ASP A 28 -2.59 11.93 17.71
N PRO A 29 -1.80 13.00 17.53
CA PRO A 29 -0.52 12.92 16.82
C PRO A 29 0.50 12.02 17.52
N GLU A 30 0.50 11.99 18.86
CA GLU A 30 1.49 11.21 19.62
C GLU A 30 1.20 9.71 19.52
N LYS A 31 -0.07 9.32 19.63
CA LYS A 31 -0.48 7.92 19.41
C LYS A 31 -0.20 7.49 17.97
N TRP A 32 -0.43 8.39 17.01
CA TRP A 32 -0.15 8.08 15.61
C TRP A 32 1.34 7.90 15.33
N LYS A 33 2.22 8.74 15.90
CA LYS A 33 3.67 8.59 15.82
C LYS A 33 4.13 7.27 16.45
N ALA A 34 3.57 6.91 17.61
CA ALA A 34 3.88 5.63 18.25
C ALA A 34 3.46 4.43 17.39
N LYS A 35 2.29 4.51 16.73
CA LYS A 35 1.85 3.51 15.72
C LYS A 35 2.83 3.45 14.55
N MET A 36 3.21 4.61 13.98
CA MET A 36 4.17 4.67 12.86
C MET A 36 5.51 4.01 13.21
N ALA A 37 6.01 4.22 14.43
CA ALA A 37 7.25 3.58 14.89
C ALA A 37 7.12 2.05 14.96
N LYS A 38 6.00 1.54 15.45
CA LYS A 38 5.72 0.09 15.46
C LYS A 38 5.61 -0.49 14.05
N ASP A 39 4.94 0.21 13.14
CA ASP A 39 4.78 -0.25 11.76
C ASP A 39 6.11 -0.24 11.00
N ALA A 40 6.97 0.76 11.23
CA ALA A 40 8.31 0.82 10.69
C ALA A 40 9.19 -0.34 11.19
N GLU A 41 9.07 -0.69 12.49
CA GLU A 41 9.80 -1.83 13.04
C GLU A 41 9.28 -3.16 12.49
N ARG A 42 7.97 -3.32 12.32
CA ARG A 42 7.37 -4.50 11.64
C ARG A 42 7.90 -4.64 10.22
N LEU A 43 7.98 -3.54 9.47
CA LEU A 43 8.53 -3.55 8.11
C LEU A 43 10.00 -3.95 8.11
N ARG A 44 10.81 -3.37 9.02
CA ARG A 44 12.24 -3.70 9.15
C ARG A 44 12.47 -5.18 9.43
N ILE A 45 11.67 -5.76 10.34
CA ILE A 45 11.76 -7.19 10.68
C ILE A 45 11.37 -8.07 9.49
N ALA A 46 10.29 -7.70 8.78
CA ALA A 46 9.83 -8.44 7.62
C ALA A 46 10.86 -8.39 6.47
N GLU A 47 11.46 -7.23 6.22
CA GLU A 47 12.52 -7.06 5.24
C GLU A 47 13.77 -7.86 5.61
N GLN A 48 14.16 -7.85 6.87
CA GLN A 48 15.29 -8.63 7.35
C GLN A 48 15.08 -10.13 7.12
N LYS A 49 13.92 -10.67 7.47
CA LYS A 49 13.58 -12.09 7.23
C LYS A 49 13.66 -12.48 5.74
N LEU A 50 13.17 -11.59 4.86
CA LEU A 50 13.28 -11.80 3.42
C LEU A 50 14.72 -11.80 2.95
N ASN A 51 15.52 -10.85 3.41
CA ASN A 51 16.92 -10.73 3.04
C ASN A 51 17.73 -11.96 3.52
N GLU A 52 17.50 -12.42 4.73
CA GLU A 52 18.11 -13.63 5.28
C GLU A 52 17.73 -14.85 4.45
N TRP A 53 16.45 -15.00 4.09
CA TRP A 53 15.98 -16.09 3.25
C TRP A 53 16.68 -16.11 1.88
N VAL A 54 16.80 -14.93 1.22
CA VAL A 54 17.47 -14.83 -0.09
C VAL A 54 18.96 -15.16 0.03
N VAL A 55 19.64 -14.67 1.06
CA VAL A 55 21.04 -14.99 1.30
C VAL A 55 21.21 -16.50 1.44
N ASP A 56 20.40 -17.15 2.26
CA ASP A 56 20.41 -18.60 2.48
C ASP A 56 20.18 -19.39 1.17
N TYR A 57 19.18 -18.95 0.39
CA TYR A 57 18.84 -19.56 -0.89
C TYR A 57 20.00 -19.48 -1.89
N VAL A 58 20.59 -18.29 -2.06
CA VAL A 58 21.68 -18.06 -3.01
C VAL A 58 22.95 -18.80 -2.59
N MET A 59 23.28 -18.78 -1.30
CA MET A 59 24.45 -19.49 -0.77
C MET A 59 24.35 -21.00 -0.93
N LYS A 60 23.18 -21.58 -0.73
CA LYS A 60 22.94 -23.02 -0.94
C LYS A 60 23.00 -23.43 -2.41
N LYS A 61 22.62 -22.55 -3.32
CA LYS A 61 22.56 -22.83 -4.75
C LYS A 61 23.90 -22.65 -5.47
N ASN A 62 24.89 -21.97 -4.86
CA ASN A 62 26.17 -21.60 -5.47
C ASN A 62 26.01 -21.05 -6.89
N GLY A 63 24.99 -20.22 -7.11
CA GLY A 63 24.54 -19.79 -8.42
C GLY A 63 25.17 -18.47 -8.89
N PRO A 64 24.94 -18.07 -10.16
CA PRO A 64 25.40 -16.80 -10.74
C PRO A 64 24.79 -15.57 -10.06
N SER A 65 23.83 -15.75 -9.18
CA SER A 65 23.19 -14.69 -8.39
C SER A 65 24.06 -14.20 -7.22
N LEU A 66 25.22 -14.82 -7.01
CA LEU A 66 26.19 -14.47 -5.99
C LEU A 66 27.40 -13.80 -6.63
N ILE A 67 27.71 -12.60 -6.25
CA ILE A 67 28.98 -11.96 -6.58
C ILE A 67 29.83 -11.83 -5.31
N ALA A 68 30.90 -12.64 -5.26
CA ALA A 68 32.01 -12.37 -4.36
C ALA A 68 32.88 -11.29 -5.00
N SER A 69 32.87 -10.07 -4.49
CA SER A 69 33.63 -9.03 -5.16
C SER A 69 33.93 -7.81 -4.32
N ASN A 70 34.88 -7.07 -4.77
CA ASN A 70 35.25 -5.71 -4.49
C ASN A 70 34.09 -4.69 -4.64
N TYR A 71 32.86 -5.05 -4.24
CA TYR A 71 31.74 -4.13 -4.22
C TYR A 71 31.90 -3.19 -3.05
N ASP A 72 32.30 -1.97 -3.36
CA ASP A 72 32.45 -0.90 -2.39
C ASP A 72 31.18 -0.02 -2.42
N SER A 73 30.29 -0.25 -1.46
CA SER A 73 29.06 0.53 -1.28
C SER A 73 29.32 2.01 -0.94
N HIS A 74 30.57 2.36 -0.58
CA HIS A 74 30.96 3.71 -0.15
C HIS A 74 31.62 4.54 -1.26
N LYS A 75 31.83 3.98 -2.46
CA LYS A 75 32.31 4.81 -3.58
C LYS A 75 31.27 5.87 -3.91
N LYS A 76 31.64 7.14 -3.70
CA LYS A 76 30.91 8.31 -4.17
C LYS A 76 30.86 8.29 -5.72
N GLY A 77 29.87 7.67 -6.28
CA GLY A 77 29.58 7.57 -7.69
C GLY A 77 28.32 6.69 -7.83
N LYS A 78 27.57 6.86 -8.92
CA LYS A 78 26.43 5.95 -9.19
C LYS A 78 26.94 4.52 -9.06
N PRO A 79 26.35 3.67 -8.21
CA PRO A 79 26.81 2.29 -8.08
C PRO A 79 26.88 1.68 -9.47
N ALA A 80 27.99 1.01 -9.80
CA ALA A 80 28.08 0.27 -11.04
C ALA A 80 26.82 -0.57 -11.13
N LYS A 81 26.05 -0.44 -12.23
CA LYS A 81 24.81 -1.21 -12.43
C LYS A 81 25.18 -2.68 -12.34
N LEU A 82 24.97 -3.26 -11.17
CA LEU A 82 25.05 -4.69 -11.00
C LEU A 82 24.04 -5.32 -11.98
N ALA A 83 24.45 -6.42 -12.59
CA ALA A 83 23.52 -7.14 -13.45
C ALA A 83 22.25 -7.44 -12.67
N ASP A 84 21.10 -7.24 -13.28
CA ASP A 84 19.79 -7.40 -12.63
C ASP A 84 19.53 -8.83 -12.08
N SER A 85 20.43 -9.77 -12.33
CA SER A 85 20.42 -11.16 -11.85
C SER A 85 21.23 -11.39 -10.57
N VAL A 86 21.82 -10.35 -10.00
CA VAL A 86 22.61 -10.43 -8.77
C VAL A 86 21.73 -10.09 -7.59
N TYR A 87 21.60 -11.02 -6.64
CA TYR A 87 20.75 -10.85 -5.46
C TYR A 87 21.55 -10.70 -4.17
N VAL A 88 22.76 -11.24 -4.12
CA VAL A 88 23.61 -11.24 -2.94
C VAL A 88 25.01 -10.81 -3.30
N VAL A 89 25.59 -9.95 -2.47
CA VAL A 89 26.96 -9.47 -2.58
C VAL A 89 27.72 -9.82 -1.31
N ILE A 90 28.96 -10.26 -1.44
CA ILE A 90 29.89 -10.38 -0.34
C ILE A 90 30.79 -9.15 -0.40
N PRO A 91 30.67 -8.19 0.55
CA PRO A 91 31.51 -7.01 0.57
C PRO A 91 32.99 -7.38 0.73
N ALA A 92 33.88 -6.64 0.05
CA ALA A 92 35.30 -6.78 0.28
C ALA A 92 35.63 -6.34 1.71
N PRO A 93 36.50 -7.03 2.44
CA PRO A 93 36.93 -6.60 3.75
C PRO A 93 37.59 -5.23 3.66
N SER A 94 37.06 -4.27 4.40
CA SER A 94 37.62 -2.93 4.50
C SER A 94 38.54 -2.84 5.74
N LEU A 95 39.68 -2.18 5.60
CA LEU A 95 40.62 -1.94 6.71
C LEU A 95 39.98 -1.19 7.91
N PHE A 96 38.81 -0.57 7.69
CA PHE A 96 38.09 0.22 8.69
C PHE A 96 36.76 -0.37 9.11
N SER A 97 36.34 -1.52 8.54
CA SER A 97 35.09 -2.20 8.92
C SER A 97 35.43 -3.34 9.89
N GLU A 98 35.36 -3.06 11.18
CA GLU A 98 35.32 -4.12 12.21
C GLU A 98 34.01 -4.89 12.20
N PHE A 99 33.02 -4.49 11.38
CA PHE A 99 31.66 -4.98 11.40
C PHE A 99 31.23 -5.48 10.02
N ASP A 100 30.79 -6.72 10.01
CA ASP A 100 29.98 -7.42 9.04
C ASP A 100 30.48 -7.51 7.60
N THR A 101 31.38 -8.46 7.37
CA THR A 101 31.83 -8.89 6.02
C THR A 101 30.98 -10.05 5.47
N GLY A 102 29.82 -10.31 6.06
CA GLY A 102 28.92 -11.38 5.65
C GLY A 102 28.18 -11.09 4.31
N PRO A 103 27.58 -12.11 3.70
CA PRO A 103 26.81 -11.95 2.49
C PRO A 103 25.57 -11.07 2.75
N GLN A 104 25.34 -10.08 1.88
CA GLN A 104 24.27 -9.12 2.00
C GLN A 104 23.32 -9.21 0.81
N CYS A 105 22.00 -9.24 1.08
CA CYS A 105 20.98 -9.13 0.05
C CYS A 105 20.92 -7.68 -0.47
N ILE A 106 20.89 -7.52 -1.79
CA ILE A 106 20.82 -6.21 -2.45
C ILE A 106 19.55 -6.01 -3.26
N ILE A 107 18.56 -6.88 -3.09
CA ILE A 107 17.28 -6.75 -3.77
C ILE A 107 16.56 -5.51 -3.25
N ASN A 108 16.13 -4.67 -4.17
CA ASN A 108 15.15 -3.63 -3.85
C ASN A 108 13.74 -4.25 -3.98
N TRP A 109 13.12 -4.55 -2.85
CA TRP A 109 11.79 -5.16 -2.78
C TRP A 109 10.68 -4.27 -3.34
N ASN A 110 10.92 -2.96 -3.52
CA ASN A 110 10.00 -2.04 -4.16
C ASN A 110 10.11 -2.07 -5.69
N SER A 111 11.15 -2.70 -6.24
CA SER A 111 11.35 -2.84 -7.68
C SER A 111 10.66 -4.10 -8.19
N SER A 112 9.49 -3.95 -8.80
CA SER A 112 8.77 -5.07 -9.42
C SER A 112 9.63 -5.86 -10.40
N LYS A 113 10.55 -5.20 -11.12
CA LYS A 113 11.45 -5.86 -12.09
C LYS A 113 12.39 -6.86 -11.39
N GLN A 114 12.98 -6.49 -10.25
CA GLN A 114 13.88 -7.37 -9.50
C GLN A 114 13.11 -8.50 -8.83
N VAL A 115 11.98 -8.19 -8.23
CA VAL A 115 11.12 -9.19 -7.56
C VAL A 115 10.58 -10.20 -8.57
N ILE A 116 10.09 -9.76 -9.75
CA ILE A 116 9.63 -10.65 -10.82
C ILE A 116 10.72 -11.66 -11.20
N ARG A 117 11.96 -11.23 -11.38
CA ARG A 117 13.06 -12.12 -11.76
C ARG A 117 13.35 -13.18 -10.72
N LEU A 118 13.39 -12.79 -9.44
CA LEU A 118 13.58 -13.75 -8.35
C LEU A 118 12.47 -14.80 -8.34
N PHE A 119 11.21 -14.38 -8.45
CA PHE A 119 10.08 -15.30 -8.43
C PHE A 119 10.02 -16.18 -9.69
N GLU A 120 10.42 -15.69 -10.86
CA GLU A 120 10.57 -16.50 -12.08
C GLU A 120 11.66 -17.58 -11.90
N GLU A 121 12.79 -17.23 -11.30
CA GLU A 121 13.86 -18.17 -10.99
C GLU A 121 13.42 -19.26 -10.00
N LEU A 122 12.51 -18.91 -9.10
CA LEU A 122 11.85 -19.83 -8.17
C LEU A 122 10.74 -20.68 -8.82
N GLY A 123 10.45 -20.47 -10.12
CA GLY A 123 9.46 -21.23 -10.88
C GLY A 123 8.00 -20.77 -10.70
N PHE A 124 7.78 -19.51 -10.31
CA PHE A 124 6.43 -18.95 -10.24
C PHE A 124 5.91 -18.57 -11.61
N ASP A 125 4.61 -18.82 -11.84
CA ASP A 125 3.91 -18.28 -13.00
C ASP A 125 3.36 -16.88 -12.62
N LEU A 126 3.94 -15.86 -13.22
CA LEU A 126 3.61 -14.46 -12.94
C LEU A 126 2.79 -13.82 -14.04
N LEU A 127 2.42 -14.57 -15.10
CA LEU A 127 1.65 -14.05 -16.21
C LEU A 127 0.18 -13.86 -15.83
N VAL A 128 -0.26 -12.62 -15.85
CA VAL A 128 -1.63 -12.22 -15.49
C VAL A 128 -2.23 -11.41 -16.62
N LYS A 129 -3.50 -11.69 -16.93
CA LYS A 129 -4.26 -10.91 -17.90
C LYS A 129 -4.70 -9.58 -17.28
N ASP A 130 -4.26 -8.49 -17.83
CA ASP A 130 -4.69 -7.16 -17.45
C ASP A 130 -6.17 -6.97 -17.79
N LYS A 131 -6.98 -6.63 -16.79
CA LYS A 131 -8.44 -6.47 -16.97
C LYS A 131 -8.83 -5.31 -17.88
N LYS A 132 -7.98 -4.26 -17.96
CA LYS A 132 -8.28 -3.05 -18.75
C LYS A 132 -7.84 -3.20 -20.20
N THR A 133 -6.64 -3.72 -20.41
CA THR A 133 -6.04 -3.82 -21.74
C THR A 133 -6.21 -5.18 -22.42
N GLY A 134 -6.58 -6.20 -21.63
CA GLY A 134 -6.67 -7.59 -22.10
C GLY A 134 -5.31 -8.25 -22.40
N LYS A 135 -4.20 -7.52 -22.25
CA LYS A 135 -2.85 -8.01 -22.53
C LYS A 135 -2.30 -8.80 -21.35
N MET A 136 -1.42 -9.75 -21.63
CA MET A 136 -0.68 -10.47 -20.59
C MET A 136 0.43 -9.56 -20.06
N LYS A 137 0.51 -9.41 -18.73
CA LYS A 137 1.60 -8.73 -18.03
C LYS A 137 2.12 -9.59 -16.89
N LYS A 138 3.40 -9.43 -16.54
CA LYS A 138 3.95 -10.05 -15.34
C LYS A 138 3.56 -9.22 -14.11
N SER A 139 3.09 -9.89 -13.06
CA SER A 139 2.65 -9.23 -11.82
C SER A 139 3.09 -10.02 -10.60
N VAL A 140 3.58 -9.30 -9.58
CA VAL A 140 3.94 -9.83 -8.25
C VAL A 140 2.95 -9.34 -7.18
N GLU A 141 1.74 -8.96 -7.59
CA GLU A 141 0.69 -8.61 -6.64
C GLU A 141 0.40 -9.77 -5.68
N SER A 142 0.23 -9.45 -4.40
CA SER A 142 0.07 -10.43 -3.31
C SER A 142 -0.96 -11.50 -3.61
N LYS A 143 -2.10 -11.14 -4.21
CA LYS A 143 -3.19 -12.08 -4.56
C LYS A 143 -2.78 -13.19 -5.54
N TYR A 144 -1.83 -12.93 -6.45
CA TYR A 144 -1.37 -13.94 -7.41
C TYR A 144 -0.23 -14.79 -6.85
N ILE A 145 0.59 -14.19 -6.00
CA ILE A 145 1.67 -14.89 -5.30
C ILE A 145 1.08 -15.85 -4.25
N GLU A 146 0.06 -15.43 -3.53
CA GLU A 146 -0.64 -16.23 -2.52
C GLU A 146 -1.23 -17.53 -3.10
N LEU A 147 -1.77 -17.49 -4.32
CA LEU A 147 -2.28 -18.68 -5.01
C LEU A 147 -1.22 -19.75 -5.29
N GLN A 148 0.04 -19.41 -5.17
CA GLN A 148 1.18 -20.29 -5.43
C GLN A 148 2.04 -20.48 -4.16
N ALA A 149 1.44 -20.33 -2.98
CA ALA A 149 2.14 -20.40 -1.69
C ALA A 149 2.91 -21.70 -1.48
N ASP A 150 2.42 -22.80 -2.04
CA ASP A 150 3.04 -24.13 -1.91
C ASP A 150 4.39 -24.27 -2.63
N LYS A 151 4.69 -23.36 -3.56
CA LYS A 151 5.93 -23.46 -4.36
C LYS A 151 7.19 -23.09 -3.58
N SER A 152 7.10 -22.18 -2.61
CA SER A 152 8.28 -21.73 -1.87
C SER A 152 7.95 -21.10 -0.53
N THR A 153 8.83 -21.32 0.43
CA THR A 153 8.73 -20.73 1.78
C THR A 153 8.97 -19.20 1.82
N ILE A 154 9.40 -18.58 0.72
CA ILE A 154 9.52 -17.13 0.62
C ILE A 154 8.15 -16.43 0.59
N VAL A 155 7.09 -17.11 0.12
CA VAL A 155 5.79 -16.47 -0.11
C VAL A 155 5.21 -15.84 1.15
N PRO A 156 5.06 -16.52 2.29
CA PRO A 156 4.54 -15.89 3.50
C PRO A 156 5.40 -14.70 3.95
N LEU A 157 6.71 -14.77 3.79
CA LEU A 157 7.62 -13.67 4.14
C LEU A 157 7.40 -12.46 3.22
N TYR A 158 7.23 -12.70 1.92
CA TYR A 158 6.96 -11.64 0.95
C TYR A 158 5.59 -10.99 1.17
N LEU A 159 4.57 -11.77 1.52
CA LEU A 159 3.23 -11.25 1.85
C LEU A 159 3.27 -10.41 3.13
N GLU A 160 4.00 -10.87 4.17
CA GLU A 160 4.21 -10.11 5.42
C GLU A 160 4.88 -8.76 5.12
N TYR A 161 5.96 -8.78 4.32
CA TYR A 161 6.64 -7.56 3.90
C TYR A 161 5.73 -6.61 3.10
N SER A 162 5.03 -7.13 2.09
CA SER A 162 4.15 -6.34 1.23
C SER A 162 3.02 -5.67 2.02
N ALA A 163 2.43 -6.40 2.98
CA ALA A 163 1.41 -5.85 3.87
C ALA A 163 1.99 -4.75 4.78
N ALA A 164 3.15 -4.98 5.41
CA ALA A 164 3.81 -3.99 6.26
C ALA A 164 4.22 -2.74 5.46
N PHE A 165 4.78 -2.93 4.27
CA PHE A 165 5.17 -1.84 3.36
C PHE A 165 3.96 -0.97 2.96
N LYS A 166 2.84 -1.59 2.60
CA LYS A 166 1.60 -0.89 2.29
C LYS A 166 1.11 -0.04 3.48
N VAL A 167 1.18 -0.56 4.69
CA VAL A 167 0.76 0.17 5.89
C VAL A 167 1.66 1.39 6.12
N VAL A 168 2.98 1.24 6.06
CA VAL A 168 3.93 2.33 6.29
C VAL A 168 3.79 3.43 5.22
N THR A 169 3.64 3.05 3.96
CA THR A 169 3.56 4.02 2.85
C THR A 169 2.22 4.72 2.75
N SER A 170 1.12 4.00 2.99
CA SER A 170 -0.23 4.55 2.83
C SER A 170 -0.74 5.26 4.08
N PHE A 171 -0.33 4.84 5.27
CA PHE A 171 -0.86 5.30 6.57
C PHE A 171 0.24 5.84 7.49
N GLY A 172 1.19 6.58 6.90
CA GLY A 172 2.32 7.17 7.61
C GLY A 172 2.15 8.67 7.85
N GLN A 173 3.20 9.42 7.50
CA GLN A 173 3.32 10.87 7.73
C GLN A 173 2.21 11.69 7.08
N ASN A 174 1.68 11.26 5.94
CA ASN A 174 0.58 11.92 5.23
C ASN A 174 -0.66 12.17 6.11
N PHE A 175 -0.93 11.31 7.10
CA PHE A 175 -2.03 11.52 8.05
C PHE A 175 -1.74 12.65 9.04
N LEU A 176 -0.51 12.78 9.51
CA LEU A 176 -0.10 13.90 10.36
C LEU A 176 -0.14 15.22 9.59
N ASP A 177 0.29 15.20 8.32
CA ASP A 177 0.28 16.38 7.45
C ASP A 177 -1.12 16.83 7.05
N ALA A 178 -2.10 15.90 7.10
CA ALA A 178 -3.49 16.19 6.82
C ALA A 178 -4.25 16.79 8.02
N ILE A 179 -3.64 16.87 9.20
CA ILE A 179 -4.27 17.50 10.36
C ILE A 179 -4.35 19.01 10.11
N ASN A 180 -5.56 19.55 10.13
CA ASN A 180 -5.79 20.98 10.01
C ASN A 180 -5.27 21.70 11.26
N PRO A 181 -4.41 22.73 11.12
CA PRO A 181 -3.78 23.40 12.25
C PRO A 181 -4.76 24.20 13.12
N VAL A 182 -5.94 24.54 12.60
CA VAL A 182 -6.96 25.34 13.31
C VAL A 182 -7.94 24.43 14.04
N THR A 183 -8.46 23.40 13.34
CA THR A 183 -9.48 22.49 13.91
C THR A 183 -8.88 21.32 14.66
N HIS A 184 -7.58 21.01 14.46
CA HIS A 184 -6.88 19.83 14.94
C HIS A 184 -7.54 18.51 14.51
N ARG A 185 -8.23 18.55 13.35
CA ARG A 185 -8.95 17.42 12.78
C ARG A 185 -8.49 17.14 11.36
N ILE A 186 -8.66 15.90 10.93
CA ILE A 186 -8.55 15.52 9.53
C ILE A 186 -9.93 15.70 8.90
N HIS A 187 -9.97 16.41 7.79
CA HIS A 187 -11.18 16.63 7.00
C HIS A 187 -11.06 15.80 5.70
N PRO A 188 -11.62 14.57 5.70
CA PRO A 188 -11.58 13.73 4.51
C PRO A 188 -12.48 14.27 3.42
N THR A 189 -12.13 14.01 2.17
CA THR A 189 -12.98 14.33 1.03
C THR A 189 -13.60 13.03 0.49
N PHE A 190 -14.91 13.04 0.27
CA PHE A 190 -15.64 11.90 -0.23
C PHE A 190 -16.16 12.12 -1.65
N ASN A 191 -16.13 11.08 -2.46
CA ASN A 191 -16.76 11.05 -3.76
C ASN A 191 -17.91 10.02 -3.75
N GLN A 192 -19.13 10.47 -4.04
CA GLN A 192 -20.32 9.61 -4.11
C GLN A 192 -20.60 9.08 -5.53
N MET A 193 -20.01 9.69 -6.56
CA MET A 193 -20.24 9.36 -7.95
C MET A 193 -19.39 8.16 -8.41
N MET A 194 -19.58 7.02 -7.76
CA MET A 194 -18.87 5.78 -8.08
C MET A 194 -19.79 4.80 -8.80
N ASP A 195 -19.28 4.11 -9.82
CA ASP A 195 -20.03 3.09 -10.58
C ASP A 195 -20.61 1.97 -9.71
N THR A 196 -20.01 1.73 -8.55
CA THR A 196 -20.46 0.71 -7.60
C THR A 196 -21.54 1.19 -6.63
N GLY A 197 -21.89 2.48 -6.65
CA GLY A 197 -22.79 3.09 -5.65
C GLY A 197 -22.20 3.19 -4.24
N ARG A 198 -20.89 2.93 -4.07
CA ARG A 198 -20.19 3.11 -2.80
C ARG A 198 -19.52 4.47 -2.75
N LEU A 199 -19.31 5.00 -1.54
CA LEU A 199 -18.46 6.16 -1.34
C LEU A 199 -17.00 5.77 -1.57
N SER A 200 -16.21 6.67 -2.15
CA SER A 200 -14.75 6.60 -2.09
C SER A 200 -14.22 7.80 -1.32
N CYS A 201 -13.16 7.58 -0.54
CA CYS A 201 -12.48 8.61 0.23
C CYS A 201 -11.07 8.80 -0.30
N GLY A 202 -10.62 10.06 -0.39
CA GLY A 202 -9.29 10.44 -0.86
C GLY A 202 -9.34 11.69 -1.70
N SER A 203 -8.19 12.18 -2.15
CA SER A 203 -8.12 13.37 -3.02
C SER A 203 -8.98 13.13 -4.25
N GLY A 204 -10.09 13.85 -4.32
CA GLY A 204 -10.95 13.83 -5.49
C GLY A 204 -10.14 14.18 -6.71
N GLY A 205 -9.80 13.20 -7.51
CA GLY A 205 -9.04 13.40 -8.72
C GLY A 205 -9.76 14.41 -9.59
N LYS A 206 -9.08 15.49 -9.93
CA LYS A 206 -9.49 16.31 -11.06
C LYS A 206 -9.69 15.38 -12.25
N GLY A 207 -10.94 15.07 -12.58
CA GLY A 207 -11.47 14.56 -13.83
C GLY A 207 -10.59 13.86 -14.87
N LYS A 208 -9.65 13.00 -14.44
CA LYS A 208 -9.04 11.99 -15.30
C LYS A 208 -9.25 10.67 -14.58
N GLY A 209 -10.03 9.79 -15.20
CA GLY A 209 -10.53 8.54 -14.68
C GLY A 209 -9.60 7.87 -13.69
N GLY A 210 -10.12 7.64 -12.48
CA GLY A 210 -9.36 7.23 -11.32
C GLY A 210 -8.37 6.11 -11.59
N LYS A 211 -7.11 6.46 -11.67
CA LYS A 211 -6.03 5.54 -11.41
C LYS A 211 -5.92 5.43 -9.89
N THR A 212 -6.44 4.37 -9.33
CA THR A 212 -6.07 3.95 -7.99
C THR A 212 -4.59 3.59 -8.03
N LYS A 213 -3.78 4.12 -7.12
CA LYS A 213 -2.33 3.84 -7.02
C LYS A 213 -1.99 2.34 -6.84
N ASP A 214 -2.98 1.49 -6.72
CA ASP A 214 -2.81 0.04 -6.69
C ASP A 214 -2.52 -0.57 -8.09
N ASP A 215 -2.64 0.23 -9.17
CA ASP A 215 -2.42 -0.24 -10.56
C ASP A 215 -1.09 0.25 -11.19
N ASP A 216 -0.34 1.16 -10.55
CA ASP A 216 0.80 1.84 -11.15
C ASP A 216 2.14 1.52 -10.46
N ILE A 217 2.47 0.23 -10.31
CA ILE A 217 3.86 -0.19 -10.15
C ILE A 217 4.38 -0.68 -11.51
N ALA A 218 4.30 0.17 -12.50
CA ALA A 218 5.01 -0.01 -13.77
C ALA A 218 4.87 1.25 -14.65
N GLU A 219 5.49 2.36 -14.29
CA GLU A 219 5.85 3.38 -15.27
C GLU A 219 7.24 3.93 -14.92
N GLU A 220 8.05 4.03 -15.92
CA GLU A 220 9.44 4.46 -15.97
C GLU A 220 9.62 5.82 -15.26
N GLU A 221 10.65 5.92 -14.41
CA GLU A 221 11.17 7.20 -13.94
C GLU A 221 11.72 7.97 -15.14
N ASP A 222 10.91 8.83 -15.71
CA ASP A 222 11.38 9.92 -16.56
C ASP A 222 11.86 11.05 -15.64
N GLU A 223 13.17 11.11 -15.46
CA GLU A 223 13.86 12.22 -14.82
C GLU A 223 13.69 13.48 -15.68
N ASN A 224 12.61 14.20 -15.50
CA ASN A 224 12.50 15.66 -15.66
C ASN A 224 11.03 16.08 -15.63
N LYS A 225 10.53 16.41 -14.48
CA LYS A 225 9.42 17.35 -14.35
C LYS A 225 9.60 18.20 -13.12
N ASP A 226 10.22 19.36 -13.33
CA ASP A 226 9.88 20.57 -12.58
C ASP A 226 8.36 20.75 -12.63
N THR A 227 7.69 20.44 -11.54
CA THR A 227 6.29 20.77 -11.34
C THR A 227 6.10 21.32 -9.95
N THR A 228 6.47 22.56 -9.80
CA THR A 228 5.85 23.49 -8.87
C THR A 228 4.38 23.64 -9.21
N THR A 229 3.58 22.71 -8.75
CA THR A 229 2.15 22.92 -8.52
C THR A 229 1.80 22.21 -7.23
N GLN A 230 2.08 22.89 -6.12
CA GLN A 230 1.56 22.54 -4.81
C GLN A 230 0.03 22.66 -4.85
N SER A 231 -0.66 21.56 -5.19
CA SER A 231 -2.05 21.43 -4.80
C SER A 231 -2.04 21.12 -3.29
N ASN A 232 -2.43 22.10 -2.48
CA ASN A 232 -2.59 21.99 -1.03
C ASN A 232 -3.71 21.03 -0.59
N ASP A 233 -4.09 20.07 -1.41
CA ASP A 233 -5.15 19.13 -1.09
C ASP A 233 -4.56 17.89 -0.44
N LYS A 234 -4.32 17.98 0.87
CA LYS A 234 -3.77 16.92 1.73
C LYS A 234 -4.84 15.90 2.16
N SER A 235 -5.75 15.55 1.25
CA SER A 235 -6.80 14.58 1.56
C SER A 235 -6.21 13.16 1.70
N VAL A 236 -6.57 12.47 2.76
CA VAL A 236 -6.16 11.10 3.06
C VAL A 236 -7.34 10.14 2.99
N ASN A 237 -7.07 8.88 2.62
CA ASN A 237 -8.09 7.86 2.56
C ASN A 237 -8.29 7.21 3.93
N ILE A 238 -9.34 7.61 4.64
CA ILE A 238 -9.68 7.05 5.94
C ILE A 238 -10.48 5.74 5.86
N GLN A 239 -11.06 5.40 4.70
CA GLN A 239 -11.86 4.19 4.53
C GLN A 239 -11.02 2.91 4.44
N GLN A 240 -9.74 3.03 4.10
CA GLN A 240 -8.82 1.90 3.95
C GLN A 240 -7.91 1.69 5.16
N LEU A 241 -8.18 2.38 6.26
CA LEU A 241 -7.38 2.25 7.47
C LEU A 241 -7.34 0.80 7.98
N PRO A 242 -6.16 0.32 8.42
CA PRO A 242 -6.07 -0.99 9.07
C PRO A 242 -6.95 -1.02 10.32
N ALA A 243 -7.70 -2.11 10.50
CA ALA A 243 -8.58 -2.30 11.65
C ALA A 243 -7.80 -2.78 12.91
N THR A 244 -6.58 -2.25 13.11
CA THR A 244 -5.76 -2.57 14.29
C THR A 244 -6.15 -1.70 15.47
N GLU A 245 -5.95 -2.22 16.69
CA GLU A 245 -6.23 -1.49 17.91
C GLU A 245 -5.46 -0.17 17.99
N GLU A 246 -4.18 -0.17 17.60
CA GLU A 246 -3.35 1.03 17.60
C GLU A 246 -3.88 2.11 16.64
N THR A 247 -4.38 1.69 15.47
CA THR A 247 -4.99 2.63 14.50
C THR A 247 -6.27 3.23 15.07
N ARG A 248 -7.16 2.40 15.63
CA ARG A 248 -8.43 2.87 16.20
C ARG A 248 -8.22 3.76 17.41
N ALA A 249 -7.29 3.40 18.32
CA ALA A 249 -6.98 4.16 19.53
C ALA A 249 -6.37 5.56 19.24
N ALA A 250 -5.86 5.80 18.05
CA ALA A 250 -5.33 7.09 17.66
C ALA A 250 -6.44 8.10 17.27
N PHE A 251 -7.63 7.62 16.88
CA PHE A 251 -8.79 8.49 16.67
C PHE A 251 -9.50 8.72 17.98
N ILE A 252 -9.59 9.98 18.40
CA ILE A 252 -10.09 10.36 19.71
C ILE A 252 -11.30 11.29 19.61
N PRO A 253 -12.25 11.21 20.54
CA PRO A 253 -13.34 12.19 20.61
C PRO A 253 -12.85 13.53 21.17
N GLU A 254 -13.65 14.56 21.01
CA GLU A 254 -13.48 15.81 21.75
C GLU A 254 -13.70 15.59 23.24
N LYS A 255 -13.13 16.50 24.05
CA LYS A 255 -13.30 16.46 25.51
C LYS A 255 -14.80 16.50 25.89
N GLY A 256 -15.22 15.51 26.66
CA GLY A 256 -16.61 15.37 27.06
C GLY A 256 -17.52 14.64 26.06
N HIS A 257 -16.96 14.13 24.95
CA HIS A 257 -17.67 13.35 23.95
C HIS A 257 -17.15 11.91 23.90
N MET A 258 -17.89 11.04 23.24
CA MET A 258 -17.46 9.66 22.96
C MET A 258 -17.62 9.37 21.45
N LEU A 259 -16.79 8.48 20.92
CA LEU A 259 -16.99 7.90 19.60
C LEU A 259 -17.92 6.69 19.75
N ILE A 260 -18.94 6.67 18.91
CA ILE A 260 -19.87 5.54 18.81
C ILE A 260 -19.66 4.93 17.43
N ASP A 261 -19.33 3.64 17.40
CA ASP A 261 -19.21 2.85 16.18
C ASP A 261 -20.48 2.01 16.04
N CYS A 262 -21.24 2.26 14.98
CA CYS A 262 -22.47 1.52 14.68
C CYS A 262 -22.32 0.88 13.30
N ASP A 263 -22.36 -0.43 13.25
CA ASP A 263 -22.33 -1.20 12.01
C ASP A 263 -23.61 -2.02 11.86
N TYR A 264 -24.13 -2.11 10.65
CA TYR A 264 -25.28 -2.97 10.33
C TYR A 264 -24.75 -4.35 9.94
N GLY A 265 -24.99 -5.33 10.80
CA GLY A 265 -24.75 -6.74 10.44
C GLY A 265 -25.55 -7.13 9.21
N ASP A 266 -24.88 -7.71 8.22
CA ASP A 266 -25.51 -8.31 7.03
C ASP A 266 -26.40 -7.39 6.18
N LEU A 267 -26.20 -6.06 6.23
CA LEU A 267 -27.01 -5.08 5.46
C LEU A 267 -27.15 -5.48 3.99
N GLN A 268 -26.09 -5.99 3.37
CA GLN A 268 -26.11 -6.40 1.97
C GLN A 268 -27.07 -7.57 1.72
N MET A 269 -27.13 -8.52 2.64
CA MET A 269 -28.06 -9.65 2.56
C MET A 269 -29.51 -9.19 2.70
N TRP A 270 -29.78 -8.25 3.62
CA TRP A 270 -31.10 -7.66 3.78
C TRP A 270 -31.56 -6.89 2.54
N ILE A 271 -30.69 -6.12 1.91
CA ILE A 271 -31.02 -5.40 0.66
C ILE A 271 -31.33 -6.38 -0.46
N ILE A 272 -30.53 -7.46 -0.61
CA ILE A 272 -30.80 -8.51 -1.61
C ILE A 272 -32.14 -9.17 -1.34
N LEU A 273 -32.42 -9.55 -0.10
CA LEU A 273 -33.66 -10.19 0.29
C LEU A 273 -34.88 -9.30 -0.01
N LEU A 274 -34.83 -8.03 0.38
CA LEU A 274 -35.90 -7.06 0.11
C LEU A 274 -36.14 -6.85 -1.39
N THR A 275 -35.05 -6.81 -2.17
CA THR A 275 -35.14 -6.67 -3.64
C THR A 275 -35.78 -7.92 -4.28
N PHE A 276 -35.47 -9.10 -3.74
CA PHE A 276 -36.04 -10.37 -4.22
C PHE A 276 -37.55 -10.46 -3.89
N VAL A 277 -37.92 -10.15 -2.64
CA VAL A 277 -39.31 -10.14 -2.19
C VAL A 277 -40.16 -9.14 -2.98
N SER A 278 -39.62 -7.96 -3.25
CA SER A 278 -40.30 -6.94 -4.08
C SER A 278 -40.58 -7.41 -5.51
N LYS A 279 -39.67 -8.21 -6.10
CA LYS A 279 -39.87 -8.78 -7.46
C LYS A 279 -40.86 -9.93 -7.54
N ILE A 280 -41.11 -10.63 -6.43
CA ILE A 280 -42.07 -11.73 -6.37
C ILE A 280 -43.50 -11.19 -6.23
N ASN A 281 -43.66 -9.98 -5.66
CA ASN A 281 -44.98 -9.36 -5.42
C ASN A 281 -45.40 -8.39 -6.54
N THR A 282 -44.66 -8.31 -7.65
CA THR A 282 -45.01 -7.58 -8.88
C THR A 282 -45.23 -8.56 -10.02
#